data_c81bca3ca31cf557960e08b7f0eb3334
#
_entry.id   c81bca3ca31cf557960e08b7f0eb3334
#
_cell.length_a   1.000
_cell.length_b   1.000
_cell.length_c   1.000
_cell.angle_alpha   90.00
_cell.angle_beta   90.00
_cell.angle_gamma   90.00
#
_symmetry.space_group_name_H-M   'P 1'
#
loop_
_entity.id
_entity.type
_entity.pdbx_description
1 polymer ?
#
loop_
_entity_poly.entity_id
_entity_poly.type
_entity_poly.pdbx_seq_one_letter_code
_entity_poly.pdbx_strand_id
1 'polypeptide(L)'
;PDGPATKSVAALLAATVISPEALESLRERYADWQARLDRDGVPPGVATAIRFAVDGIWLADVLGLAPVTGSRRVQVIEVLERLVHDADRLLPEKT
;
A
#
# COMPACT_ATOMS: atom_id res chain seq x y z
N PRO A 1 -18.37 -7.14 -3.51
CA PRO A 1 -17.13 -6.48 -3.18
C PRO A 1 -17.05 -5.03 -3.62
N ASP A 2 -18.13 -4.50 -4.12
CA ASP A 2 -18.13 -3.11 -4.55
C ASP A 2 -18.60 -2.20 -3.43
N GLY A 3 -17.84 -2.19 -2.35
CA GLY A 3 -18.13 -1.30 -1.25
C GLY A 3 -17.84 0.14 -1.61
N PRO A 4 -18.32 1.08 -0.78
CA PRO A 4 -18.09 2.51 -1.05
C PRO A 4 -16.62 2.87 -1.18
N ALA A 5 -15.75 2.25 -0.39
CA ALA A 5 -14.32 2.53 -0.47
C ALA A 5 -13.75 2.11 -1.80
N THR A 6 -14.14 0.95 -2.31
CA THR A 6 -13.67 0.46 -3.60
C THR A 6 -14.10 1.39 -4.73
N LYS A 7 -15.35 1.83 -4.67
CA LYS A 7 -15.86 2.74 -5.69
C LYS A 7 -15.14 4.08 -5.65
N SER A 8 -14.86 4.58 -4.45
CA SER A 8 -14.15 5.85 -4.30
C SER A 8 -12.76 5.79 -4.91
N VAL A 9 -12.10 4.65 -4.76
CA VAL A 9 -10.77 4.46 -5.30
C VAL A 9 -10.81 4.38 -6.82
N ALA A 10 -11.73 3.58 -7.35
CA ALA A 10 -11.87 3.47 -8.79
C ALA A 10 -12.15 4.83 -9.40
N ALA A 11 -13.01 5.62 -8.74
CA ALA A 11 -13.31 6.97 -9.19
C ALA A 11 -12.08 7.85 -9.16
N LEU A 12 -11.27 7.73 -8.10
CA LEU A 12 -10.05 8.52 -7.97
C LEU A 12 -9.05 8.16 -9.06
N LEU A 13 -8.87 6.87 -9.33
CA LEU A 13 -7.97 6.44 -10.39
C LEU A 13 -8.44 6.98 -11.75
N ALA A 14 -9.73 6.91 -12.01
CA ALA A 14 -10.28 7.46 -13.24
C ALA A 14 -10.05 8.96 -13.33
N ALA A 15 -10.20 9.65 -12.20
CA ALA A 15 -10.02 11.10 -12.14
C ALA A 15 -8.58 11.50 -12.44
N THR A 16 -7.59 10.69 -12.00
CA THR A 16 -6.19 11.03 -12.24
C THR A 16 -5.84 10.98 -13.72
N VAL A 17 -6.56 10.20 -14.50
CA VAL A 17 -6.35 10.17 -15.95
C VAL A 17 -6.86 11.45 -16.60
N ILE A 18 -7.91 12.05 -16.03
CA ILE A 18 -8.58 13.20 -16.62
C ILE A 18 -8.08 14.51 -16.02
N SER A 19 -7.75 14.51 -14.75
CA SER A 19 -7.46 15.74 -14.00
C SER A 19 -6.06 15.71 -13.39
N PRO A 20 -5.14 16.57 -13.86
CA PRO A 20 -3.81 16.69 -13.23
C PRO A 20 -3.88 17.11 -11.76
N GLU A 21 -4.91 17.89 -11.40
CA GLU A 21 -5.07 18.32 -10.01
C GLU A 21 -5.37 17.14 -9.09
N ALA A 22 -6.18 16.19 -9.57
CA ALA A 22 -6.48 14.99 -8.79
C ALA A 22 -5.22 14.15 -8.58
N LEU A 23 -4.38 14.05 -9.61
CA LEU A 23 -3.13 13.31 -9.50
C LEU A 23 -2.19 13.99 -8.50
N GLU A 24 -2.13 15.31 -8.53
CA GLU A 24 -1.30 16.06 -7.60
C GLU A 24 -1.76 15.84 -6.17
N SER A 25 -3.06 15.84 -5.94
CA SER A 25 -3.63 15.59 -4.62
C SER A 25 -3.27 14.18 -4.14
N LEU A 26 -3.31 13.21 -5.05
CA LEU A 26 -2.96 11.84 -4.73
C LEU A 26 -1.48 11.72 -4.36
N ARG A 27 -0.62 12.43 -5.08
CA ARG A 27 0.80 12.44 -4.78
C ARG A 27 1.07 12.99 -3.38
N GLU A 28 0.37 14.04 -3.00
CA GLU A 28 0.52 14.63 -1.69
C GLU A 28 0.09 13.68 -0.59
N ARG A 29 -1.00 12.95 -0.80
CA ARG A 29 -1.46 11.97 0.17
C ARG A 29 -0.45 10.85 0.37
N TYR A 30 0.12 10.37 -0.71
CA TYR A 30 1.10 9.30 -0.63
C TYR A 30 2.40 9.76 0.02
N ALA A 31 2.81 11.00 -0.25
CA ALA A 31 3.97 11.56 0.40
C ALA A 31 3.76 11.69 1.91
N ASP A 32 2.57 12.12 2.32
CA ASP A 32 2.23 12.20 3.74
C ASP A 32 2.23 10.83 4.39
N TRP A 33 1.65 9.84 3.72
CA TRP A 33 1.60 8.50 4.25
C TRP A 33 3.01 7.93 4.43
N GLN A 34 3.86 8.11 3.41
CA GLN A 34 5.24 7.64 3.50
C GLN A 34 5.97 8.32 4.66
N ALA A 35 5.76 9.62 4.84
CA ALA A 35 6.38 10.35 5.93
C ALA A 35 5.92 9.82 7.29
N ARG A 36 4.66 9.44 7.42
CA ARG A 36 4.16 8.86 8.67
C ARG A 36 4.79 7.51 8.96
N LEU A 37 4.90 6.67 7.93
CA LEU A 37 5.56 5.38 8.10
C LEU A 37 6.99 5.56 8.55
N ASP A 38 7.68 6.52 7.97
CA ASP A 38 9.07 6.79 8.32
C ASP A 38 9.20 7.24 9.79
N ARG A 39 8.22 8.02 10.26
CA ARG A 39 8.23 8.51 11.64
C ARG A 39 7.88 7.43 12.66
N ASP A 40 7.18 6.39 12.23
CA ASP A 40 6.73 5.34 13.15
C ASP A 40 7.86 4.40 13.56
N GLY A 41 9.08 4.64 13.08
CA GLY A 41 10.21 3.85 13.49
C GLY A 41 10.40 2.57 12.68
N VAL A 42 9.56 2.35 11.68
CA VAL A 42 9.75 1.24 10.77
C VAL A 42 10.86 1.61 9.80
N PRO A 43 11.86 0.75 9.59
CA PRO A 43 12.93 1.09 8.64
C PRO A 43 12.37 1.44 7.28
N PRO A 44 12.92 2.47 6.62
CA PRO A 44 12.32 2.99 5.38
C PRO A 44 12.13 1.95 4.27
N GLY A 45 13.08 1.03 4.13
CA GLY A 45 12.95 -0.01 3.12
C GLY A 45 11.77 -0.94 3.40
N VAL A 46 11.59 -1.32 4.65
CA VAL A 46 10.48 -2.17 5.04
C VAL A 46 9.16 -1.44 4.89
N ALA A 47 9.09 -0.19 5.35
CA ALA A 47 7.89 0.61 5.24
C ALA A 47 7.48 0.78 3.78
N THR A 48 8.45 1.04 2.92
CA THR A 48 8.19 1.23 1.49
C THR A 48 7.69 -0.06 0.84
N ALA A 49 8.30 -1.19 1.19
CA ALA A 49 7.88 -2.48 0.65
C ALA A 49 6.45 -2.80 1.07
N ILE A 50 6.11 -2.54 2.32
CA ILE A 50 4.76 -2.78 2.81
C ILE A 50 3.77 -1.87 2.08
N ARG A 51 4.12 -0.62 1.89
CA ARG A 51 3.25 0.31 1.17
C ARG A 51 2.95 -0.19 -0.24
N PHE A 52 3.97 -0.61 -0.96
CA PHE A 52 3.76 -1.12 -2.31
C PHE A 52 2.97 -2.42 -2.32
N ALA A 53 3.17 -3.27 -1.31
CA ALA A 53 2.40 -4.51 -1.21
C ALA A 53 0.92 -4.22 -0.97
N VAL A 54 0.62 -3.31 -0.06
CA VAL A 54 -0.76 -2.94 0.22
C VAL A 54 -1.41 -2.30 -1.00
N ASP A 55 -0.69 -1.39 -1.65
CA ASP A 55 -1.19 -0.75 -2.87
C ASP A 55 -1.45 -1.78 -3.96
N GLY A 56 -0.58 -2.77 -4.09
CA GLY A 56 -0.75 -3.80 -5.09
C GLY A 56 -1.96 -4.67 -4.85
N ILE A 57 -2.16 -5.07 -3.59
CA ILE A 57 -3.33 -5.86 -3.22
C ILE A 57 -4.61 -5.11 -3.57
N TRP A 58 -4.62 -3.87 -3.23
CA TRP A 58 -5.76 -2.99 -3.43
C TRP A 58 -6.06 -2.74 -4.91
N LEU A 59 -5.01 -2.47 -5.68
CA LEU A 59 -5.15 -2.27 -7.12
C LEU A 59 -5.66 -3.54 -7.78
N ALA A 60 -5.17 -4.69 -7.35
CA ALA A 60 -5.65 -5.96 -7.86
C ALA A 60 -7.14 -6.15 -7.57
N ASP A 61 -7.58 -5.76 -6.36
CA ASP A 61 -8.99 -5.85 -6.01
C ASP A 61 -9.84 -4.94 -6.91
N VAL A 62 -9.38 -3.70 -7.08
CA VAL A 62 -10.15 -2.71 -7.83
C VAL A 62 -10.24 -3.06 -9.30
N LEU A 63 -9.15 -3.51 -9.88
CA LEU A 63 -9.07 -3.75 -11.32
C LEU A 63 -9.27 -5.21 -11.71
N GLY A 64 -9.50 -6.09 -10.74
CA GLY A 64 -9.70 -7.50 -11.05
C GLY A 64 -8.46 -8.19 -11.56
N LEU A 65 -7.28 -7.80 -11.05
CA LEU A 65 -6.01 -8.34 -11.50
C LEU A 65 -5.58 -9.49 -10.59
N ALA A 66 -6.26 -10.62 -10.72
CA ALA A 66 -5.96 -11.83 -9.93
C ALA A 66 -5.85 -11.51 -8.44
N PRO A 67 -6.89 -10.94 -7.84
CA PRO A 67 -6.82 -10.54 -6.44
C PRO A 67 -6.60 -11.73 -5.52
N VAL A 68 -5.86 -11.49 -4.42
CA VAL A 68 -5.68 -12.55 -3.43
C VAL A 68 -6.91 -12.62 -2.54
N THR A 69 -7.38 -13.85 -2.34
CA THR A 69 -8.59 -14.09 -1.56
C THR A 69 -8.38 -15.27 -0.64
N GLY A 70 -9.32 -15.47 0.26
CA GLY A 70 -9.34 -16.65 1.12
C GLY A 70 -8.09 -16.78 1.97
N SER A 71 -7.62 -18.01 2.08
CA SER A 71 -6.47 -18.30 2.93
C SER A 71 -5.19 -17.65 2.42
N ARG A 72 -5.07 -17.46 1.12
CA ARG A 72 -3.89 -16.80 0.57
C ARG A 72 -3.83 -15.35 1.03
N ARG A 73 -4.98 -14.69 1.09
CA ARG A 73 -5.03 -13.30 1.59
C ARG A 73 -4.59 -13.23 3.05
N VAL A 74 -5.06 -14.18 3.85
CA VAL A 74 -4.65 -14.26 5.25
C VAL A 74 -3.15 -14.45 5.36
N GLN A 75 -2.59 -15.34 4.55
CA GLN A 75 -1.15 -15.59 4.56
C GLN A 75 -0.34 -14.36 4.18
N VAL A 76 -0.81 -13.61 3.18
CA VAL A 76 -0.13 -12.40 2.76
C VAL A 76 -0.12 -11.37 3.89
N ILE A 77 -1.26 -11.19 4.54
CA ILE A 77 -1.35 -10.24 5.65
C ILE A 77 -0.45 -10.65 6.79
N GLU A 78 -0.39 -11.96 7.09
CA GLU A 78 0.51 -12.44 8.12
C GLU A 78 1.96 -12.16 7.78
N VAL A 79 2.33 -12.31 6.51
CA VAL A 79 3.70 -11.98 6.09
C VAL A 79 3.99 -10.51 6.29
N LEU A 80 3.05 -9.64 5.92
CA LEU A 80 3.24 -8.20 6.10
C LEU A 80 3.36 -7.82 7.56
N GLU A 81 2.54 -8.45 8.41
CA GLU A 81 2.64 -8.19 9.87
C GLU A 81 3.97 -8.65 10.41
N ARG A 82 4.47 -9.77 9.92
CA ARG A 82 5.76 -10.29 10.36
C ARG A 82 6.89 -9.38 9.89
N LEU A 83 6.79 -8.82 8.69
CA LEU A 83 7.78 -7.87 8.21
C LEU A 83 7.89 -6.67 9.14
N VAL A 84 6.77 -6.16 9.60
CA VAL A 84 6.80 -5.05 10.55
C VAL A 84 7.41 -5.49 11.88
N HIS A 85 6.99 -6.64 12.37
CA HIS A 85 7.42 -7.14 13.69
C HIS A 85 8.91 -7.43 13.70
N ASP A 86 9.45 -8.01 12.64
CA ASP A 86 10.84 -8.43 12.56
C ASP A 86 11.68 -7.47 11.73
N ALA A 87 11.24 -6.22 11.60
CA ALA A 87 11.88 -5.28 10.70
C ALA A 87 13.36 -5.09 10.97
N ASP A 88 13.74 -5.05 12.24
CA ASP A 88 15.14 -4.84 12.62
C ASP A 88 16.04 -5.95 12.13
N ARG A 89 15.50 -7.16 12.05
CA ARG A 89 16.28 -8.34 11.63
C ARG A 89 16.42 -8.43 10.13
N LEU A 90 15.56 -7.74 9.37
CA LEU A 90 15.54 -7.85 7.92
C LEU A 90 16.50 -6.90 7.25
N LEU A 91 17.01 -5.93 7.99
CA LEU A 91 17.94 -4.96 7.44
C LEU A 91 19.36 -5.48 7.52
N PRO A 92 20.18 -5.20 6.49
CA PRO A 92 21.59 -5.51 6.58
C PRO A 92 22.24 -4.64 7.64
N GLU A 93 23.39 -5.09 8.10
CA GLU A 93 24.16 -4.30 9.03
C GLU A 93 24.43 -2.93 8.46
N LYS A 94 24.28 -1.93 9.29
CA LYS A 94 24.53 -0.58 8.85
C LYS A 94 25.99 -0.41 8.57
N THR A 95 26.27 0.06 7.42
CA THR A 95 27.67 0.27 7.03
C THR A 95 27.94 1.74 6.83
#